data_f66025cf096c54e22cc96e2a5cd7e0b5
#
_entry.id   f66025cf096c54e22cc96e2a5cd7e0b5
#
_cell.length_a   1.000
_cell.length_b   1.000
_cell.length_c   1.000
_cell.angle_alpha   90.00
_cell.angle_beta   90.00
_cell.angle_gamma   90.00
#
_symmetry.space_group_name_H-M   'P 1'
#
loop_
_entity.id
_entity.type
_entity.pdbx_description
1 polymer ?
#
loop_
_entity_poly.entity_id
_entity_poly.type
_entity_poly.pdbx_seq_one_letter_code
_entity_poly.pdbx_strand_id
1 'polypeptide(L)'
;MKRFVVIGLGRFGRRVAEALTAAGHEVIAIDQREDLVERVRDEVALAVRLDATDPEALKTQDLEKCDAAIVGIGEDFESNALATATLKSLHVPRVISRASTEIQRRILERIGADQVINPEEEMAVRLANQLTNPNIVEQLELAEGHGLVQMRAPQAWWGRTVGEIDLRKKHEVNLIAIKRPIKTQDKDGKETVEEEIIDLPMAHTAIREGDILVLVGANENLDGLPT
;
A
#
# COMPACT_ATOMS: atom_id res chain seq x y z
N MET A 1 -0.76 -8.59 18.92
CA MET A 1 -1.27 -9.41 17.82
C MET A 1 -2.69 -8.97 17.54
N LYS A 2 -3.04 -8.67 16.29
CA LYS A 2 -4.41 -8.28 15.87
C LYS A 2 -5.06 -9.45 15.15
N ARG A 3 -6.40 -9.43 15.04
CA ARG A 3 -7.19 -10.45 14.38
C ARG A 3 -7.93 -9.85 13.18
N PHE A 4 -7.76 -10.44 12.01
CA PHE A 4 -8.37 -9.97 10.77
C PHE A 4 -9.21 -11.08 10.13
N VAL A 5 -10.25 -10.69 9.41
CA VAL A 5 -10.97 -11.60 8.52
C VAL A 5 -10.79 -11.15 7.08
N VAL A 6 -10.53 -12.09 6.19
CA VAL A 6 -10.44 -11.86 4.75
C VAL A 6 -11.48 -12.72 4.05
N ILE A 7 -12.42 -12.08 3.39
CA ILE A 7 -13.52 -12.73 2.64
C ILE A 7 -13.23 -12.57 1.14
N GLY A 8 -13.25 -13.69 0.43
CA GLY A 8 -12.90 -13.76 -0.98
C GLY A 8 -11.40 -13.97 -1.17
N LEU A 9 -10.99 -15.23 -1.41
CA LEU A 9 -9.60 -15.67 -1.51
C LEU A 9 -9.09 -15.75 -2.96
N GLY A 10 -9.62 -14.90 -3.83
CA GLY A 10 -9.04 -14.63 -5.13
C GLY A 10 -7.62 -14.07 -5.02
N ARG A 11 -7.04 -13.65 -6.15
CA ARG A 11 -5.64 -13.15 -6.17
C ARG A 11 -5.35 -12.07 -5.14
N PHE A 12 -6.25 -11.10 -5.00
CA PHE A 12 -6.09 -9.99 -4.05
C PHE A 12 -6.23 -10.45 -2.59
N GLY A 13 -7.39 -11.06 -2.23
CA GLY A 13 -7.65 -11.46 -0.83
C GLY A 13 -6.63 -12.45 -0.29
N ARG A 14 -6.20 -13.43 -1.11
CA ARG A 14 -5.13 -14.35 -0.72
C ARG A 14 -3.85 -13.60 -0.37
N ARG A 15 -3.41 -12.65 -1.21
CA ARG A 15 -2.20 -11.86 -0.93
C ARG A 15 -2.30 -11.01 0.33
N VAL A 16 -3.50 -10.47 0.61
CA VAL A 16 -3.75 -9.74 1.86
C VAL A 16 -3.65 -10.68 3.06
N ALA A 17 -4.24 -11.86 2.99
CA ALA A 17 -4.18 -12.87 4.06
C ALA A 17 -2.73 -13.31 4.34
N GLU A 18 -1.97 -13.66 3.30
CA GLU A 18 -0.55 -14.02 3.38
C GLU A 18 0.28 -12.89 4.04
N ALA A 19 0.09 -11.64 3.60
CA ALA A 19 0.84 -10.50 4.11
C ALA A 19 0.53 -10.21 5.59
N LEU A 20 -0.74 -10.28 5.99
CA LEU A 20 -1.15 -10.08 7.39
C LEU A 20 -0.58 -11.18 8.31
N THR A 21 -0.59 -12.43 7.84
CA THR A 21 0.00 -13.55 8.58
C THR A 21 1.51 -13.41 8.71
N ALA A 22 2.21 -13.04 7.63
CA ALA A 22 3.65 -12.78 7.65
C ALA A 22 4.03 -11.63 8.59
N ALA A 23 3.13 -10.65 8.78
CA ALA A 23 3.28 -9.57 9.75
C ALA A 23 2.99 -10.01 11.22
N GLY A 24 2.71 -11.28 11.47
CA GLY A 24 2.48 -11.84 12.81
C GLY A 24 1.07 -11.64 13.33
N HIS A 25 0.09 -11.50 12.46
CA HIS A 25 -1.32 -11.34 12.84
C HIS A 25 -2.12 -12.62 12.65
N GLU A 26 -3.22 -12.76 13.41
CA GLU A 26 -4.19 -13.83 13.25
C GLU A 26 -5.14 -13.52 12.09
N VAL A 27 -5.26 -14.45 11.14
CA VAL A 27 -6.11 -14.28 9.96
C VAL A 27 -7.14 -15.39 9.87
N ILE A 28 -8.41 -15.01 9.75
CA ILE A 28 -9.52 -15.89 9.34
C ILE A 28 -9.74 -15.66 7.85
N ALA A 29 -9.54 -16.67 7.04
CA ALA A 29 -9.68 -16.62 5.58
C ALA A 29 -10.96 -17.37 5.16
N ILE A 30 -11.85 -16.69 4.45
CA ILE A 30 -13.18 -17.21 4.08
C ILE A 30 -13.38 -17.13 2.58
N ASP A 31 -13.82 -18.23 1.97
CA ASP A 31 -14.29 -18.28 0.57
C ASP A 31 -15.34 -19.38 0.42
N GLN A 32 -16.26 -19.24 -0.55
CA GLN A 32 -17.23 -20.28 -0.88
C GLN A 32 -16.59 -21.46 -1.64
N ARG A 33 -15.47 -21.23 -2.31
CA ARG A 33 -14.75 -22.21 -3.12
C ARG A 33 -13.72 -22.95 -2.29
N GLU A 34 -13.91 -24.27 -2.18
CA GLU A 34 -13.02 -25.16 -1.44
C GLU A 34 -11.56 -25.07 -1.93
N ASP A 35 -11.37 -25.05 -3.25
CA ASP A 35 -10.02 -25.00 -3.84
C ASP A 35 -9.21 -23.76 -3.46
N LEU A 36 -9.89 -22.63 -3.16
CA LEU A 36 -9.25 -21.41 -2.70
C LEU A 36 -8.94 -21.46 -1.20
N VAL A 37 -9.82 -22.05 -0.41
CA VAL A 37 -9.65 -22.26 1.03
C VAL A 37 -8.46 -23.19 1.30
N GLU A 38 -8.39 -24.31 0.56
CA GLU A 38 -7.29 -25.27 0.69
C GLU A 38 -5.90 -24.64 0.43
N ARG A 39 -5.82 -23.71 -0.52
CA ARG A 39 -4.54 -23.04 -0.87
C ARG A 39 -3.94 -22.20 0.26
N VAL A 40 -4.73 -21.73 1.20
CA VAL A 40 -4.28 -20.87 2.29
C VAL A 40 -4.33 -21.56 3.66
N ARG A 41 -4.83 -22.79 3.72
CA ARG A 41 -5.10 -23.52 4.95
C ARG A 41 -3.90 -23.60 5.90
N ASP A 42 -2.74 -23.88 5.36
CA ASP A 42 -1.51 -24.01 6.15
C ASP A 42 -0.81 -22.67 6.41
N GLU A 43 -1.32 -21.58 5.80
CA GLU A 43 -0.68 -20.27 5.85
C GLU A 43 -1.38 -19.30 6.82
N VAL A 44 -2.64 -19.59 7.23
CA VAL A 44 -3.44 -18.69 8.05
C VAL A 44 -3.89 -19.38 9.34
N ALA A 45 -4.35 -18.61 10.33
CA ALA A 45 -4.81 -19.17 11.59
C ALA A 45 -6.08 -20.03 11.45
N LEU A 46 -6.98 -19.64 10.55
CA LEU A 46 -8.21 -20.38 10.26
C LEU A 46 -8.64 -20.15 8.82
N ALA A 47 -8.83 -21.21 8.05
CA ALA A 47 -9.38 -21.17 6.70
C ALA A 47 -10.76 -21.86 6.70
N VAL A 48 -11.78 -21.16 6.24
CA VAL A 48 -13.18 -21.62 6.31
C VAL A 48 -13.82 -21.55 4.94
N ARG A 49 -14.41 -22.68 4.52
CA ARG A 49 -15.35 -22.67 3.39
C ARG A 49 -16.71 -22.18 3.88
N LEU A 50 -17.16 -21.03 3.38
CA LEU A 50 -18.40 -20.42 3.78
C LEU A 50 -18.92 -19.48 2.69
N ASP A 51 -20.23 -19.44 2.50
CA ASP A 51 -20.88 -18.43 1.67
C ASP A 51 -21.07 -17.15 2.48
N ALA A 52 -20.33 -16.11 2.13
CA ALA A 52 -20.37 -14.83 2.84
C ALA A 52 -21.64 -14.01 2.56
N THR A 53 -22.51 -14.47 1.66
CA THR A 53 -23.85 -13.88 1.46
C THR A 53 -24.87 -14.39 2.48
N ASP A 54 -24.56 -15.47 3.22
CA ASP A 54 -25.38 -15.99 4.29
C ASP A 54 -25.02 -15.34 5.64
N PRO A 55 -25.88 -14.46 6.20
CA PRO A 55 -25.59 -13.79 7.47
C PRO A 55 -25.49 -14.75 8.66
N GLU A 56 -26.26 -15.84 8.66
CA GLU A 56 -26.23 -16.80 9.77
C GLU A 56 -24.92 -17.60 9.77
N ALA A 57 -24.40 -17.92 8.59
CA ALA A 57 -23.11 -18.56 8.46
C ALA A 57 -21.96 -17.65 8.96
N LEU A 58 -21.97 -16.36 8.60
CA LEU A 58 -20.96 -15.40 9.08
C LEU A 58 -21.00 -15.19 10.60
N LYS A 59 -22.19 -15.18 11.22
CA LYS A 59 -22.34 -15.05 12.68
C LYS A 59 -21.62 -16.14 13.48
N THR A 60 -21.49 -17.35 12.90
CA THR A 60 -20.83 -18.47 13.58
C THR A 60 -19.32 -18.30 13.72
N GLN A 61 -18.73 -17.29 13.08
CA GLN A 61 -17.28 -17.10 13.01
C GLN A 61 -16.74 -16.06 14.03
N ASP A 62 -17.59 -15.55 14.93
CA ASP A 62 -17.20 -14.58 15.97
C ASP A 62 -16.47 -13.33 15.39
N LEU A 63 -16.95 -12.82 14.24
CA LEU A 63 -16.27 -11.77 13.48
C LEU A 63 -16.27 -10.41 14.17
N GLU A 64 -17.17 -10.16 15.12
CA GLU A 64 -17.19 -8.97 15.96
C GLU A 64 -15.94 -8.82 16.84
N LYS A 65 -15.20 -9.92 17.04
CA LYS A 65 -13.92 -9.93 17.79
C LYS A 65 -12.71 -9.59 16.92
N CYS A 66 -12.92 -9.39 15.61
CA CYS A 66 -11.84 -9.01 14.70
C CYS A 66 -11.60 -7.50 14.73
N ASP A 67 -10.34 -7.09 14.56
CA ASP A 67 -9.96 -5.67 14.46
C ASP A 67 -10.42 -5.06 13.13
N ALA A 68 -10.43 -5.85 12.05
CA ALA A 68 -10.96 -5.43 10.76
C ALA A 68 -11.33 -6.62 9.87
N ALA A 69 -12.24 -6.36 8.93
CA ALA A 69 -12.64 -7.25 7.85
C ALA A 69 -12.25 -6.68 6.48
N ILE A 70 -11.74 -7.53 5.61
CA ILE A 70 -11.42 -7.20 4.22
C ILE A 70 -12.31 -8.03 3.31
N VAL A 71 -13.17 -7.38 2.52
CA VAL A 71 -13.99 -8.01 1.49
C VAL A 71 -13.29 -7.88 0.15
N GLY A 72 -12.58 -8.95 -0.24
CA GLY A 72 -11.77 -9.02 -1.46
C GLY A 72 -12.50 -9.58 -2.67
N ILE A 73 -13.82 -9.77 -2.62
CA ILE A 73 -14.65 -10.26 -3.72
C ILE A 73 -14.65 -9.20 -4.82
N GLY A 74 -14.15 -9.52 -6.01
CA GLY A 74 -14.01 -8.53 -7.10
C GLY A 74 -14.94 -8.76 -8.29
N GLU A 75 -15.28 -10.02 -8.59
CA GLU A 75 -16.04 -10.37 -9.80
C GLU A 75 -17.56 -10.30 -9.56
N ASP A 76 -18.00 -10.56 -8.33
CA ASP A 76 -19.41 -10.53 -7.94
C ASP A 76 -19.68 -9.38 -6.95
N PHE A 77 -20.18 -8.28 -7.49
CA PHE A 77 -20.50 -7.09 -6.69
C PHE A 77 -21.66 -7.32 -5.72
N GLU A 78 -22.65 -8.13 -6.09
CA GLU A 78 -23.78 -8.43 -5.21
C GLU A 78 -23.29 -9.15 -3.95
N SER A 79 -22.52 -10.20 -4.10
CA SER A 79 -21.90 -10.92 -2.97
C SER A 79 -21.00 -10.02 -2.12
N ASN A 80 -20.24 -9.12 -2.75
CA ASN A 80 -19.41 -8.15 -2.02
C ASN A 80 -20.27 -7.20 -1.17
N ALA A 81 -21.33 -6.63 -1.75
CA ALA A 81 -22.22 -5.71 -1.06
C ALA A 81 -22.97 -6.37 0.10
N LEU A 82 -23.45 -7.59 -0.10
CA LEU A 82 -24.12 -8.39 0.94
C LEU A 82 -23.17 -8.73 2.09
N ALA A 83 -21.96 -9.21 1.78
CA ALA A 83 -20.94 -9.50 2.80
C ALA A 83 -20.56 -8.23 3.58
N THR A 84 -20.38 -7.09 2.90
CA THR A 84 -20.08 -5.81 3.52
C THR A 84 -21.19 -5.37 4.48
N ALA A 85 -22.46 -5.42 4.03
CA ALA A 85 -23.61 -5.08 4.85
C ALA A 85 -23.73 -5.98 6.09
N THR A 86 -23.52 -7.29 5.91
CA THR A 86 -23.57 -8.26 7.01
C THR A 86 -22.49 -7.99 8.04
N LEU A 87 -21.23 -7.77 7.61
CA LEU A 87 -20.12 -7.44 8.52
C LEU A 87 -20.41 -6.17 9.34
N LYS A 88 -20.98 -5.14 8.71
CA LYS A 88 -21.40 -3.92 9.42
C LYS A 88 -22.53 -4.19 10.42
N SER A 89 -23.49 -5.04 10.07
CA SER A 89 -24.57 -5.45 10.98
C SER A 89 -24.06 -6.29 12.16
N LEU A 90 -22.99 -7.03 11.98
CA LEU A 90 -22.27 -7.78 13.02
C LEU A 90 -21.32 -6.90 13.85
N HIS A 91 -21.31 -5.59 13.64
CA HIS A 91 -20.52 -4.62 14.38
C HIS A 91 -18.99 -4.85 14.28
N VAL A 92 -18.52 -5.39 13.16
CA VAL A 92 -17.09 -5.47 12.89
C VAL A 92 -16.51 -4.03 12.89
N PRO A 93 -15.47 -3.74 13.70
CA PRO A 93 -15.02 -2.37 13.93
C PRO A 93 -14.60 -1.61 12.66
N ARG A 94 -14.00 -2.31 11.71
CA ARG A 94 -13.56 -1.73 10.44
C ARG A 94 -13.79 -2.69 9.30
N VAL A 95 -14.54 -2.26 8.29
CA VAL A 95 -14.82 -3.04 7.08
C VAL A 95 -14.20 -2.34 5.87
N ILE A 96 -13.31 -3.03 5.19
CA ILE A 96 -12.62 -2.56 3.98
C ILE A 96 -13.15 -3.39 2.81
N SER A 97 -13.72 -2.74 1.80
CA SER A 97 -14.32 -3.43 0.67
C SER A 97 -13.64 -3.05 -0.64
N ARG A 98 -13.54 -4.01 -1.56
CA ARG A 98 -12.97 -3.79 -2.89
C ARG A 98 -14.06 -3.36 -3.87
N ALA A 99 -13.81 -2.30 -4.63
CA ALA A 99 -14.63 -1.87 -5.75
C ALA A 99 -13.81 -1.91 -7.05
N SER A 100 -14.46 -2.20 -8.16
CA SER A 100 -13.86 -2.16 -9.50
C SER A 100 -14.31 -0.92 -10.30
N THR A 101 -15.33 -0.20 -9.82
CA THR A 101 -15.86 1.02 -10.46
C THR A 101 -16.23 2.06 -9.41
N GLU A 102 -16.26 3.32 -9.83
CA GLU A 102 -16.67 4.43 -8.99
C GLU A 102 -18.13 4.31 -8.49
N ILE A 103 -19.03 3.71 -9.29
CA ILE A 103 -20.41 3.44 -8.86
C ILE A 103 -20.44 2.43 -7.73
N GLN A 104 -19.68 1.34 -7.84
CA GLN A 104 -19.54 0.35 -6.77
C GLN A 104 -18.96 0.97 -5.50
N ARG A 105 -17.92 1.81 -5.62
CA ARG A 105 -17.33 2.56 -4.50
C ARG A 105 -18.41 3.32 -3.72
N ARG A 106 -19.19 4.16 -4.40
CA ARG A 106 -20.25 4.96 -3.77
C ARG A 106 -21.33 4.13 -3.11
N ILE A 107 -21.67 2.95 -3.68
CA ILE A 107 -22.65 2.06 -3.09
C ILE A 107 -22.08 1.43 -1.82
N LEU A 108 -20.85 0.92 -1.82
CA LEU A 108 -20.20 0.31 -0.67
C LEU A 108 -20.01 1.31 0.48
N GLU A 109 -19.65 2.55 0.18
CA GLU A 109 -19.59 3.62 1.17
C GLU A 109 -20.95 3.91 1.81
N ARG A 110 -22.02 3.92 1.02
CA ARG A 110 -23.39 4.10 1.54
C ARG A 110 -23.89 2.90 2.36
N ILE A 111 -23.43 1.69 2.05
CA ILE A 111 -23.70 0.48 2.86
C ILE A 111 -22.99 0.57 4.21
N GLY A 112 -21.94 1.38 4.32
CA GLY A 112 -21.20 1.62 5.56
C GLY A 112 -19.79 1.01 5.59
N ALA A 113 -19.21 0.65 4.44
CA ALA A 113 -17.79 0.32 4.38
C ALA A 113 -16.96 1.50 4.92
N ASP A 114 -16.05 1.22 5.84
CA ASP A 114 -15.21 2.25 6.44
C ASP A 114 -14.09 2.72 5.48
N GLN A 115 -13.77 1.87 4.52
CA GLN A 115 -12.85 2.18 3.43
C GLN A 115 -13.22 1.35 2.20
N VAL A 116 -13.14 1.98 1.03
CA VAL A 116 -13.28 1.28 -0.25
C VAL A 116 -12.02 1.48 -1.06
N ILE A 117 -11.49 0.39 -1.59
CA ILE A 117 -10.24 0.36 -2.36
C ILE A 117 -10.49 -0.15 -3.77
N ASN A 118 -9.71 0.35 -4.73
CA ASN A 118 -9.60 -0.19 -6.09
C ASN A 118 -8.13 -0.48 -6.40
N PRO A 119 -7.63 -1.68 -6.07
CA PRO A 119 -6.21 -2.00 -6.23
C PRO A 119 -5.70 -1.89 -7.67
N GLU A 120 -6.56 -2.16 -8.64
CA GLU A 120 -6.22 -2.06 -10.06
C GLU A 120 -6.00 -0.62 -10.48
N GLU A 121 -6.88 0.29 -10.08
CA GLU A 121 -6.79 1.70 -10.40
C GLU A 121 -5.58 2.36 -9.71
N GLU A 122 -5.40 2.09 -8.41
CA GLU A 122 -4.27 2.58 -7.64
C GLU A 122 -2.94 2.13 -8.26
N MET A 123 -2.84 0.86 -8.66
CA MET A 123 -1.64 0.34 -9.29
C MET A 123 -1.43 0.88 -10.71
N ALA A 124 -2.50 1.08 -11.49
CA ALA A 124 -2.42 1.65 -12.83
C ALA A 124 -1.92 3.10 -12.81
N VAL A 125 -2.46 3.92 -11.90
CA VAL A 125 -2.00 5.31 -11.69
C VAL A 125 -0.53 5.33 -11.26
N ARG A 126 -0.15 4.49 -10.30
CA ARG A 126 1.24 4.37 -9.85
C ARG A 126 2.19 4.00 -10.99
N LEU A 127 1.82 3.01 -11.81
CA LEU A 127 2.63 2.59 -12.95
C LEU A 127 2.73 3.69 -14.02
N ALA A 128 1.63 4.39 -14.32
CA ALA A 128 1.62 5.49 -15.26
C ALA A 128 2.58 6.61 -14.81
N ASN A 129 2.54 6.98 -13.52
CA ASN A 129 3.44 7.98 -12.96
C ASN A 129 4.92 7.56 -13.05
N GLN A 130 5.23 6.29 -12.78
CA GLN A 130 6.60 5.76 -12.94
C GLN A 130 7.09 5.76 -14.39
N LEU A 131 6.20 5.55 -15.36
CA LEU A 131 6.55 5.55 -16.78
C LEU A 131 6.72 6.97 -17.34
N THR A 132 5.93 7.92 -16.84
CA THR A 132 6.03 9.34 -17.26
C THR A 132 7.24 10.03 -16.63
N ASN A 133 7.61 9.65 -15.40
CA ASN A 133 8.72 10.22 -14.66
C ASN A 133 9.69 9.12 -14.21
N PRO A 134 10.63 8.66 -15.09
CA PRO A 134 11.51 7.52 -14.79
C PRO A 134 12.40 7.71 -13.57
N ASN A 135 12.65 8.96 -13.16
CA ASN A 135 13.40 9.26 -11.94
C ASN A 135 12.56 9.13 -10.67
N ILE A 136 11.23 9.13 -10.75
CA ILE A 136 10.36 8.92 -9.59
C ILE A 136 10.33 7.43 -9.26
N VAL A 137 10.86 7.09 -8.10
CA VAL A 137 10.85 5.72 -7.55
C VAL A 137 9.52 5.46 -6.86
N GLU A 138 9.03 6.44 -6.09
CA GLU A 138 7.80 6.35 -5.33
C GLU A 138 7.18 7.73 -5.12
N GLN A 139 5.86 7.79 -5.13
CA GLN A 139 5.10 8.99 -4.83
C GLN A 139 3.96 8.66 -3.87
N LEU A 140 3.81 9.45 -2.82
CA LEU A 140 2.75 9.34 -1.83
C LEU A 140 2.03 10.68 -1.72
N GLU A 141 0.74 10.67 -1.90
CA GLU A 141 -0.10 11.85 -1.65
C GLU A 141 -0.27 12.05 -0.13
N LEU A 142 0.08 13.24 0.36
CA LEU A 142 -0.04 13.60 1.77
C LEU A 142 -1.35 14.36 2.05
N ALA A 143 -1.76 15.21 1.11
CA ALA A 143 -2.99 15.98 1.13
C ALA A 143 -3.31 16.39 -0.31
N GLU A 144 -4.51 16.91 -0.56
CA GLU A 144 -4.91 17.40 -1.88
C GLU A 144 -3.87 18.37 -2.44
N GLY A 145 -3.28 18.04 -3.58
CA GLY A 145 -2.28 18.84 -4.27
C GLY A 145 -0.88 18.85 -3.63
N HIS A 146 -0.62 18.03 -2.60
CA HIS A 146 0.68 17.95 -1.94
C HIS A 146 1.14 16.50 -1.78
N GLY A 147 2.40 16.22 -2.09
CA GLY A 147 2.96 14.89 -2.06
C GLY A 147 4.36 14.79 -1.46
N LEU A 148 4.72 13.56 -1.18
CA LEU A 148 6.09 13.13 -0.91
C LEU A 148 6.55 12.29 -2.09
N VAL A 149 7.72 12.62 -2.64
CA VAL A 149 8.32 11.91 -3.77
C VAL A 149 9.68 11.38 -3.38
N GLN A 150 9.94 10.13 -3.71
CA GLN A 150 11.28 9.55 -3.74
C GLN A 150 11.75 9.54 -5.19
N MET A 151 12.79 10.32 -5.51
CA MET A 151 13.32 10.39 -6.86
C MET A 151 14.82 10.13 -6.90
N ARG A 152 15.28 9.53 -7.99
CA ARG A 152 16.73 9.42 -8.25
C ARG A 152 17.31 10.81 -8.43
N ALA A 153 18.46 11.05 -7.82
CA ALA A 153 19.15 12.33 -7.98
C ALA A 153 19.46 12.58 -9.46
N PRO A 154 18.98 13.71 -10.05
CA PRO A 154 19.28 14.06 -11.42
C PRO A 154 20.77 14.25 -11.62
N GLN A 155 21.28 13.88 -12.79
CA GLN A 155 22.70 14.03 -13.13
C GLN A 155 23.21 15.48 -12.95
N ALA A 156 22.34 16.45 -13.22
CA ALA A 156 22.66 17.88 -13.05
C ALA A 156 22.98 18.29 -11.60
N TRP A 157 22.64 17.44 -10.63
CA TRP A 157 22.87 17.70 -9.20
C TRP A 157 24.03 16.91 -8.61
N TRP A 158 24.59 15.97 -9.35
CA TRP A 158 25.72 15.17 -8.86
C TRP A 158 26.94 16.02 -8.56
N GLY A 159 27.55 15.78 -7.41
CA GLY A 159 28.71 16.54 -6.92
C GLY A 159 28.37 17.92 -6.32
N ARG A 160 27.15 18.39 -6.47
CA ARG A 160 26.70 19.66 -5.88
C ARG A 160 26.17 19.45 -4.48
N THR A 161 26.29 20.45 -3.63
CA THR A 161 25.72 20.43 -2.29
C THR A 161 24.24 20.84 -2.30
N VAL A 162 23.50 20.43 -1.27
CA VAL A 162 22.10 20.82 -1.06
C VAL A 162 21.94 22.34 -1.06
N GLY A 163 22.90 23.06 -0.47
CA GLY A 163 22.91 24.52 -0.45
C GLY A 163 23.09 25.16 -1.82
N GLU A 164 23.95 24.59 -2.70
CA GLU A 164 24.16 25.09 -4.07
C GLU A 164 22.99 24.82 -5.00
N ILE A 165 22.24 23.70 -4.77
CA ILE A 165 21.04 23.36 -5.51
C ILE A 165 19.90 24.30 -5.10
N ASP A 166 19.81 24.64 -3.81
CA ASP A 166 18.82 25.54 -3.21
C ASP A 166 17.37 25.20 -3.54
N LEU A 167 17.01 23.91 -3.25
CA LEU A 167 15.74 23.32 -3.56
C LEU A 167 14.54 24.13 -3.06
N ARG A 168 14.66 24.72 -1.86
CA ARG A 168 13.58 25.52 -1.26
C ARG A 168 13.27 26.79 -2.02
N LYS A 169 14.28 27.50 -2.50
CA LYS A 169 14.08 28.79 -3.18
C LYS A 169 13.82 28.64 -4.67
N LYS A 170 14.46 27.66 -5.31
CA LYS A 170 14.39 27.49 -6.76
C LYS A 170 13.25 26.58 -7.22
N HIS A 171 12.88 25.60 -6.39
CA HIS A 171 11.90 24.58 -6.75
C HIS A 171 10.73 24.51 -5.77
N GLU A 172 10.75 25.29 -4.69
CA GLU A 172 9.71 25.33 -3.65
C GLU A 172 9.38 23.95 -3.04
N VAL A 173 10.39 23.06 -2.98
CA VAL A 173 10.29 21.74 -2.37
C VAL A 173 11.28 21.60 -1.22
N ASN A 174 10.96 20.74 -0.26
CA ASN A 174 11.83 20.43 0.86
C ASN A 174 12.45 19.05 0.68
N LEU A 175 13.77 18.95 0.85
CA LEU A 175 14.50 17.70 0.96
C LEU A 175 14.43 17.21 2.42
N ILE A 176 13.85 16.03 2.63
CA ILE A 176 13.67 15.43 3.95
C ILE A 176 14.82 14.50 4.29
N ALA A 177 15.17 13.62 3.34
CA ALA A 177 16.22 12.63 3.52
C ALA A 177 16.89 12.30 2.19
N ILE A 178 18.06 11.67 2.27
CA ILE A 178 18.77 11.07 1.14
C ILE A 178 18.99 9.60 1.46
N LYS A 179 18.54 8.69 0.59
CA LYS A 179 18.88 7.28 0.63
C LYS A 179 20.08 7.07 -0.30
N ARG A 180 21.16 6.60 0.24
CA ARG A 180 22.43 6.44 -0.50
C ARG A 180 22.79 4.97 -0.59
N PRO A 181 22.98 4.41 -1.80
CA PRO A 181 23.48 3.05 -1.93
C PRO A 181 24.94 3.00 -1.51
N ILE A 182 25.26 2.14 -0.55
CA ILE A 182 26.64 1.85 -0.12
C ILE A 182 26.96 0.40 -0.44
N LYS A 183 28.15 0.18 -0.99
CA LYS A 183 28.65 -1.18 -1.20
C LYS A 183 29.22 -1.68 0.11
N THR A 184 28.67 -2.79 0.59
CA THR A 184 29.13 -3.53 1.76
C THR A 184 29.52 -4.96 1.37
N GLN A 185 30.20 -5.66 2.26
CA GLN A 185 30.46 -7.10 2.10
C GLN A 185 29.66 -7.86 3.14
N ASP A 186 28.97 -8.91 2.72
CA ASP A 186 28.29 -9.82 3.64
C ASP A 186 29.31 -10.67 4.42
N LYS A 187 28.81 -11.50 5.33
CA LYS A 187 29.63 -12.39 6.18
C LYS A 187 30.46 -13.40 5.38
N ASP A 188 30.10 -13.63 4.14
CA ASP A 188 30.75 -14.58 3.22
C ASP A 188 31.68 -13.86 2.23
N GLY A 189 31.89 -12.53 2.37
CA GLY A 189 32.77 -11.70 1.53
C GLY A 189 32.18 -11.34 0.18
N LYS A 190 30.87 -11.56 -0.04
CA LYS A 190 30.19 -11.19 -1.28
C LYS A 190 29.76 -9.74 -1.22
N GLU A 191 30.00 -8.99 -2.31
CA GLU A 191 29.53 -7.60 -2.43
C GLU A 191 28.00 -7.55 -2.36
N THR A 192 27.48 -6.76 -1.43
CA THR A 192 26.08 -6.41 -1.27
C THR A 192 25.90 -4.91 -1.30
N VAL A 193 24.70 -4.45 -1.66
CA VAL A 193 24.37 -3.03 -1.61
C VAL A 193 23.40 -2.81 -0.46
N GLU A 194 23.80 -2.01 0.49
CA GLU A 194 22.93 -1.55 1.59
C GLU A 194 22.54 -0.10 1.36
N GLU A 195 21.46 0.36 2.00
CA GLU A 195 21.05 1.77 1.98
C GLU A 195 21.48 2.47 3.27
N GLU A 196 22.30 3.53 3.11
CA GLU A 196 22.52 4.52 4.16
C GLU A 196 21.46 5.61 4.07
N ILE A 197 20.78 5.91 5.19
CA ILE A 197 19.79 6.99 5.23
C ILE A 197 20.41 8.21 5.90
N ILE A 198 20.47 9.31 5.18
CA ILE A 198 20.87 10.63 5.70
C ILE A 198 19.56 11.36 6.05
N ASP A 199 19.16 11.29 7.31
CA ASP A 199 17.86 11.81 7.80
C ASP A 199 17.79 13.35 7.82
N LEU A 200 18.92 14.02 7.94
CA LEU A 200 19.01 15.48 8.04
C LEU A 200 20.07 16.01 7.05
N PRO A 201 19.75 16.08 5.76
CA PRO A 201 20.69 16.63 4.77
C PRO A 201 20.95 18.12 5.06
N MET A 202 22.18 18.44 5.36
CA MET A 202 22.60 19.81 5.66
C MET A 202 22.99 20.54 4.35
N ALA A 203 23.11 21.88 4.42
CA ALA A 203 23.49 22.68 3.24
C ALA A 203 24.80 22.23 2.57
N HIS A 204 25.75 21.68 3.34
CA HIS A 204 27.02 21.15 2.85
C HIS A 204 26.99 19.70 2.39
N THR A 205 25.85 19.00 2.57
CA THR A 205 25.68 17.60 2.13
C THR A 205 25.72 17.53 0.61
N ALA A 206 26.67 16.81 0.05
CA ALA A 206 26.81 16.63 -1.40
C ALA A 206 25.85 15.51 -1.89
N ILE A 207 25.18 15.78 -3.00
CA ILE A 207 24.38 14.79 -3.74
C ILE A 207 25.31 13.94 -4.60
N ARG A 208 25.13 12.63 -4.61
CA ARG A 208 25.95 11.68 -5.35
C ARG A 208 25.15 10.94 -6.39
N GLU A 209 25.82 10.37 -7.34
CA GLU A 209 25.24 9.40 -8.27
C GLU A 209 24.62 8.23 -7.49
N GLY A 210 23.42 7.83 -7.87
CA GLY A 210 22.68 6.74 -7.23
C GLY A 210 21.88 7.16 -5.99
N ASP A 211 22.06 8.37 -5.46
CA ASP A 211 21.24 8.87 -4.35
C ASP A 211 19.76 8.90 -4.75
N ILE A 212 18.89 8.51 -3.82
CA ILE A 212 17.45 8.72 -3.90
C ILE A 212 17.09 9.85 -2.93
N LEU A 213 16.50 10.90 -3.47
CA LEU A 213 16.10 12.08 -2.72
C LEU A 213 14.66 11.94 -2.26
N VAL A 214 14.40 12.14 -0.98
CA VAL A 214 13.04 12.16 -0.40
C VAL A 214 12.62 13.62 -0.28
N LEU A 215 11.68 14.03 -1.13
CA LEU A 215 11.23 15.41 -1.28
C LEU A 215 9.76 15.55 -0.91
N VAL A 216 9.39 16.71 -0.38
CA VAL A 216 7.99 17.07 -0.09
C VAL A 216 7.68 18.46 -0.62
N GLY A 217 6.48 18.62 -1.21
CA GLY A 217 6.03 19.90 -1.75
C GLY A 217 4.67 19.79 -2.44
N ALA A 218 4.26 20.88 -3.10
CA ALA A 218 3.12 20.86 -4.01
C ALA A 218 3.43 19.96 -5.22
N ASN A 219 2.43 19.23 -5.71
CA ASN A 219 2.59 18.30 -6.82
C ASN A 219 3.15 19.00 -8.07
N GLU A 220 2.66 20.20 -8.38
CA GLU A 220 3.15 21.03 -9.51
C GLU A 220 4.68 21.29 -9.42
N ASN A 221 5.18 21.56 -8.22
CA ASN A 221 6.61 21.82 -7.98
C ASN A 221 7.44 20.53 -8.05
N LEU A 222 6.88 19.42 -7.56
CA LEU A 222 7.54 18.11 -7.63
C LEU A 222 7.63 17.60 -9.07
N ASP A 223 6.59 17.81 -9.88
CA ASP A 223 6.54 17.43 -11.29
C ASP A 223 7.49 18.31 -12.17
N GLY A 224 7.75 19.53 -11.73
CA GLY A 224 8.69 20.46 -12.37
C GLY A 224 10.17 20.23 -12.07
N LEU A 225 10.51 19.19 -11.29
CA LEU A 225 11.92 18.88 -10.98
C LEU A 225 12.67 18.34 -12.21
N PRO A 226 13.98 18.61 -12.34
CA PRO A 226 14.77 18.10 -13.45
C PRO A 226 14.81 16.56 -13.43
N THR A 227 14.73 15.96 -14.63
CA THR A 227 14.79 14.52 -14.87
C THR A 227 16.18 14.06 -15.27
#